data_067c9be6c1889681c7d20c1fd1c6ce60
#
_entry.id   067c9be6c1889681c7d20c1fd1c6ce60
#
_cell.length_a   1.000
_cell.length_b   1.000
_cell.length_c   1.000
_cell.angle_alpha   90.00
_cell.angle_beta   90.00
_cell.angle_gamma   90.00
#
_symmetry.space_group_name_H-M   'P 1'
#
loop_
_entity.id
_entity.type
_entity.pdbx_description
1 polymer ?
#
loop_
_entity_poly.entity_id
_entity_poly.type
_entity_poly.pdbx_seq_one_letter_code
_entity_poly.pdbx_strand_id
1 'polypeptide(L)'
;INPQEMFPGITSSKQHEYVDKFMNVCNYITEHCTENITVDELASLAGFSKFHFARLFKQFTNTSCYDYIIQKRIAYAEKLLIEPDLSITEISMRSGFNSLSTFNRIFKSSKNCTPSEYKKLNRPGSKPDAPHRES
;
A
#
# COMPACT_ATOMS: atom_id res chain seq x y z
N ILE A 1 17.47 -7.12 -10.17
CA ILE A 1 18.02 -5.79 -9.90
C ILE A 1 19.36 -5.90 -9.21
N ASN A 2 20.30 -5.12 -9.64
CA ASN A 2 21.60 -5.10 -9.04
C ASN A 2 21.57 -4.28 -7.74
N PRO A 3 21.84 -4.89 -6.57
CA PRO A 3 21.77 -4.14 -5.32
C PRO A 3 22.62 -2.88 -5.30
N GLN A 4 23.71 -2.87 -6.05
CA GLN A 4 24.58 -1.71 -6.04
C GLN A 4 23.94 -0.49 -6.67
N GLU A 5 22.85 -0.66 -7.39
CA GLU A 5 22.16 0.46 -8.04
C GLU A 5 20.94 0.93 -7.26
N MET A 6 20.57 0.22 -6.20
CA MET A 6 19.37 0.57 -5.44
C MET A 6 19.54 1.83 -4.62
N PHE A 7 20.74 2.05 -4.12
CA PHE A 7 21.01 3.19 -3.25
C PHE A 7 22.24 3.94 -3.74
N PRO A 8 22.04 4.88 -4.66
CA PRO A 8 23.19 5.66 -5.19
C PRO A 8 23.91 6.37 -4.06
N GLY A 9 25.23 6.37 -4.14
CA GLY A 9 26.03 7.04 -3.12
C GLY A 9 26.37 6.18 -1.92
N ILE A 10 25.83 4.98 -1.85
CA ILE A 10 26.11 4.06 -0.74
C ILE A 10 27.16 3.06 -1.20
N THR A 11 28.13 2.78 -0.35
CA THR A 11 29.22 1.86 -0.71
C THR A 11 28.69 0.46 -0.99
N SER A 12 29.43 -0.30 -1.78
CA SER A 12 29.03 -1.66 -2.11
C SER A 12 28.81 -2.53 -0.88
N SER A 13 29.65 -2.36 0.13
CA SER A 13 29.53 -3.19 1.32
C SER A 13 28.27 -2.89 2.10
N LYS A 14 27.67 -1.71 1.91
CA LYS A 14 26.45 -1.35 2.61
C LYS A 14 25.19 -1.61 1.79
N GLN A 15 25.33 -1.87 0.49
CA GLN A 15 24.15 -2.04 -0.36
C GLN A 15 23.31 -3.23 0.10
N HIS A 16 23.93 -4.37 0.34
CA HIS A 16 23.18 -5.55 0.76
C HIS A 16 22.52 -5.33 2.12
N GLU A 17 23.20 -4.66 3.02
CA GLU A 17 22.63 -4.36 4.33
C GLU A 17 21.39 -3.50 4.20
N TYR A 18 21.44 -2.47 3.35
CA TYR A 18 20.31 -1.57 3.15
C TYR A 18 19.17 -2.28 2.45
N VAL A 19 19.47 -3.09 1.44
CA VAL A 19 18.44 -3.86 0.75
C VAL A 19 17.69 -4.75 1.74
N ASP A 20 18.43 -5.45 2.60
CA ASP A 20 17.80 -6.33 3.59
C ASP A 20 16.91 -5.54 4.55
N LYS A 21 17.41 -4.38 5.01
CA LYS A 21 16.63 -3.55 5.92
C LYS A 21 15.33 -3.08 5.29
N PHE A 22 15.38 -2.63 4.05
CA PHE A 22 14.18 -2.10 3.42
C PHE A 22 13.25 -3.20 2.93
N MET A 23 13.76 -4.38 2.59
CA MET A 23 12.88 -5.50 2.34
C MET A 23 12.11 -5.88 3.60
N ASN A 24 12.79 -5.85 4.75
CA ASN A 24 12.13 -6.13 6.02
C ASN A 24 11.07 -5.08 6.33
N VAL A 25 11.36 -3.81 6.04
CA VAL A 25 10.38 -2.74 6.24
C VAL A 25 9.16 -2.96 5.33
N CYS A 26 9.38 -3.30 4.08
CA CYS A 26 8.28 -3.53 3.15
C CYS A 26 7.43 -4.71 3.58
N ASN A 27 8.06 -5.78 4.08
CA ASN A 27 7.32 -6.92 4.59
C ASN A 27 6.51 -6.55 5.82
N TYR A 28 7.11 -5.75 6.72
CA TYR A 28 6.40 -5.28 7.89
C TYR A 28 5.17 -4.47 7.51
N ILE A 29 5.32 -3.58 6.53
CA ILE A 29 4.20 -2.77 6.06
C ILE A 29 3.10 -3.68 5.51
N THR A 30 3.47 -4.67 4.71
CA THR A 30 2.48 -5.56 4.12
C THR A 30 1.70 -6.31 5.20
N GLU A 31 2.39 -6.72 6.26
CA GLU A 31 1.74 -7.47 7.33
C GLU A 31 0.92 -6.59 8.26
N HIS A 32 1.28 -5.32 8.39
CA HIS A 32 0.65 -4.43 9.37
C HIS A 32 -0.04 -3.22 8.75
N CYS A 33 -0.29 -3.24 7.44
CA CYS A 33 -0.79 -2.06 6.77
C CYS A 33 -2.15 -1.59 7.27
N THR A 34 -2.93 -2.48 7.86
CA THR A 34 -4.24 -2.11 8.37
C THR A 34 -4.17 -1.47 9.76
N GLU A 35 -2.98 -1.49 10.35
CA GLU A 35 -2.78 -0.88 11.66
C GLU A 35 -2.32 0.55 11.50
N ASN A 36 -2.29 1.27 12.61
CA ASN A 36 -1.93 2.67 12.58
C ASN A 36 -0.40 2.83 12.64
N ILE A 37 0.28 2.51 11.55
CA ILE A 37 1.74 2.62 11.49
C ILE A 37 2.13 3.99 10.96
N THR A 38 3.25 4.50 11.45
CA THR A 38 3.75 5.82 11.07
C THR A 38 5.13 5.70 10.45
N VAL A 39 5.51 6.71 9.68
CA VAL A 39 6.84 6.76 9.09
C VAL A 39 7.91 6.83 10.18
N ASP A 40 7.65 7.56 11.26
CA ASP A 40 8.59 7.65 12.39
C ASP A 40 8.87 6.29 12.97
N GLU A 41 7.83 5.50 13.16
CA GLU A 41 7.95 4.16 13.69
C GLU A 41 8.80 3.27 12.79
N LEU A 42 8.54 3.34 11.49
CA LEU A 42 9.27 2.53 10.52
C LEU A 42 10.73 2.96 10.43
N ALA A 43 10.98 4.27 10.50
CA ALA A 43 12.35 4.77 10.48
C ALA A 43 13.14 4.26 11.68
N SER A 44 12.50 4.27 12.86
CA SER A 44 13.13 3.75 14.07
C SER A 44 13.44 2.27 13.94
N LEU A 45 12.52 1.51 13.38
CA LEU A 45 12.73 0.07 13.17
C LEU A 45 13.93 -0.18 12.29
N ALA A 46 14.11 0.64 11.27
CA ALA A 46 15.21 0.47 10.33
C ALA A 46 16.52 1.09 10.85
N GLY A 47 16.44 1.88 11.92
CA GLY A 47 17.66 2.48 12.48
C GLY A 47 18.08 3.75 11.78
N PHE A 48 17.15 4.49 11.18
CA PHE A 48 17.47 5.72 10.48
C PHE A 48 16.68 6.88 11.06
N SER A 49 17.17 8.10 10.82
CA SER A 49 16.37 9.28 11.09
C SER A 49 15.20 9.29 10.12
N LYS A 50 14.15 10.03 10.47
CA LYS A 50 12.95 10.08 9.64
C LYS A 50 13.25 10.55 8.22
N PHE A 51 14.04 11.61 8.09
CA PHE A 51 14.32 12.17 6.77
C PHE A 51 15.21 11.27 5.94
N HIS A 52 16.20 10.66 6.57
CA HIS A 52 17.10 9.72 5.88
C HIS A 52 16.32 8.49 5.43
N PHE A 53 15.46 7.99 6.30
CA PHE A 53 14.61 6.84 5.99
C PHE A 53 13.71 7.14 4.78
N ALA A 54 13.07 8.30 4.80
CA ALA A 54 12.12 8.64 3.72
C ALA A 54 12.83 8.69 2.37
N ARG A 55 14.03 9.27 2.34
CA ARG A 55 14.79 9.35 1.11
C ARG A 55 15.21 7.98 0.61
N LEU A 56 15.72 7.16 1.52
CA LEU A 56 16.17 5.82 1.16
C LEU A 56 15.00 4.94 0.73
N PHE A 57 13.86 5.08 1.41
CA PHE A 57 12.69 4.30 1.04
C PHE A 57 12.26 4.60 -0.38
N LYS A 58 12.26 5.89 -0.74
CA LYS A 58 11.88 6.26 -2.09
C LYS A 58 12.89 5.75 -3.13
N GLN A 59 14.17 5.72 -2.79
CA GLN A 59 15.17 5.15 -3.68
C GLN A 59 14.93 3.65 -3.88
N PHE A 60 14.53 2.96 -2.83
CA PHE A 60 14.33 1.52 -2.89
C PHE A 60 13.05 1.14 -3.64
N THR A 61 11.95 1.85 -3.38
CA THR A 61 10.64 1.45 -3.90
C THR A 61 10.13 2.32 -5.02
N ASN A 62 10.76 3.46 -5.27
CA ASN A 62 10.29 4.48 -6.22
C ASN A 62 8.96 5.11 -5.81
N THR A 63 8.59 4.99 -4.55
CA THR A 63 7.36 5.59 -4.07
C THR A 63 7.59 6.04 -2.63
N SER A 64 6.84 7.03 -2.17
CA SER A 64 6.97 7.44 -0.78
C SER A 64 6.47 6.33 0.13
N CYS A 65 6.94 6.37 1.37
CA CYS A 65 6.51 5.37 2.35
C CYS A 65 5.01 5.47 2.58
N TYR A 66 4.48 6.68 2.66
CA TYR A 66 3.05 6.88 2.85
C TYR A 66 2.25 6.26 1.71
N ASP A 67 2.65 6.53 0.46
CA ASP A 67 1.94 5.99 -0.69
C ASP A 67 2.05 4.47 -0.73
N TYR A 68 3.17 3.93 -0.31
CA TYR A 68 3.36 2.49 -0.27
C TYR A 68 2.37 1.85 0.71
N ILE A 69 2.22 2.46 1.90
CA ILE A 69 1.26 1.97 2.88
C ILE A 69 -0.17 2.03 2.31
N ILE A 70 -0.50 3.15 1.66
CA ILE A 70 -1.83 3.33 1.07
C ILE A 70 -2.08 2.26 0.00
N GLN A 71 -1.10 1.98 -0.84
CA GLN A 71 -1.27 0.94 -1.87
C GLN A 71 -1.55 -0.42 -1.25
N LYS A 72 -0.88 -0.73 -0.13
CA LYS A 72 -1.13 -2.00 0.53
C LYS A 72 -2.51 -2.05 1.17
N ARG A 73 -2.96 -0.92 1.71
CA ARG A 73 -4.32 -0.84 2.27
C ARG A 73 -5.38 -1.02 1.19
N ILE A 74 -5.16 -0.42 0.01
CA ILE A 74 -6.09 -0.58 -1.10
C ILE A 74 -6.13 -2.03 -1.56
N ALA A 75 -4.96 -2.68 -1.66
CA ALA A 75 -4.92 -4.09 -2.05
C ALA A 75 -5.67 -4.97 -1.06
N TYR A 76 -5.54 -4.66 0.23
CA TYR A 76 -6.27 -5.39 1.26
C TYR A 76 -7.77 -5.15 1.12
N ALA A 77 -8.17 -3.90 0.87
CA ALA A 77 -9.58 -3.57 0.70
C ALA A 77 -10.18 -4.29 -0.51
N GLU A 78 -9.42 -4.45 -1.58
CA GLU A 78 -9.89 -5.16 -2.75
C GLU A 78 -10.29 -6.59 -2.40
N LYS A 79 -9.52 -7.24 -1.54
CA LYS A 79 -9.85 -8.59 -1.11
C LYS A 79 -11.15 -8.63 -0.31
N LEU A 80 -11.35 -7.63 0.55
CA LEU A 80 -12.56 -7.57 1.34
C LEU A 80 -13.79 -7.21 0.52
N LEU A 81 -13.59 -6.43 -0.54
CA LEU A 81 -14.72 -6.01 -1.37
C LEU A 81 -15.37 -7.17 -2.12
N ILE A 82 -14.68 -8.28 -2.25
CA ILE A 82 -15.25 -9.46 -2.87
C ILE A 82 -16.16 -10.20 -1.90
N GLU A 83 -15.97 -10.01 -0.59
CA GLU A 83 -16.79 -10.67 0.41
C GLU A 83 -18.20 -10.09 0.42
N PRO A 84 -19.22 -10.92 0.32
CA PRO A 84 -20.59 -10.39 0.17
C PRO A 84 -21.15 -9.75 1.43
N ASP A 85 -20.65 -10.10 2.58
CA ASP A 85 -21.29 -9.68 3.83
C ASP A 85 -20.75 -8.41 4.45
N LEU A 86 -19.73 -7.82 3.88
CA LEU A 86 -19.12 -6.64 4.48
C LEU A 86 -19.61 -5.36 3.83
N SER A 87 -19.96 -4.37 4.63
CA SER A 87 -20.35 -3.07 4.12
C SER A 87 -19.12 -2.28 3.70
N ILE A 88 -19.32 -1.28 2.86
CA ILE A 88 -18.21 -0.43 2.44
C ILE A 88 -17.58 0.28 3.64
N THR A 89 -18.42 0.75 4.58
CA THR A 89 -17.92 1.38 5.79
C THR A 89 -17.03 0.44 6.59
N GLU A 90 -17.48 -0.79 6.76
CA GLU A 90 -16.70 -1.77 7.50
C GLU A 90 -15.39 -2.08 6.79
N ILE A 91 -15.42 -2.20 5.48
CA ILE A 91 -14.22 -2.47 4.70
C ILE A 91 -13.22 -1.33 4.85
N SER A 92 -13.69 -0.08 4.81
CA SER A 92 -12.78 1.05 4.94
C SER A 92 -12.07 1.03 6.28
N MET A 93 -12.80 0.71 7.35
CA MET A 93 -12.21 0.67 8.69
C MET A 93 -11.23 -0.49 8.82
N ARG A 94 -11.61 -1.66 8.35
CA ARG A 94 -10.74 -2.83 8.45
C ARG A 94 -9.47 -2.68 7.64
N SER A 95 -9.53 -1.88 6.57
CA SER A 95 -8.38 -1.68 5.70
C SER A 95 -7.42 -0.62 6.23
N GLY A 96 -7.74 -0.01 7.36
CA GLY A 96 -6.83 0.94 7.98
C GLY A 96 -7.10 2.39 7.66
N PHE A 97 -8.22 2.69 7.01
CA PHE A 97 -8.56 4.08 6.70
C PHE A 97 -9.35 4.68 7.85
N ASN A 98 -9.05 5.94 8.15
CA ASN A 98 -9.67 6.60 9.28
C ASN A 98 -11.06 7.14 8.98
N SER A 99 -11.42 7.32 7.72
CA SER A 99 -12.73 7.80 7.37
C SER A 99 -13.18 7.21 6.06
N LEU A 100 -14.49 7.06 5.93
CA LEU A 100 -15.08 6.52 4.72
C LEU A 100 -14.82 7.43 3.53
N SER A 101 -14.90 8.75 3.73
CA SER A 101 -14.70 9.66 2.61
C SER A 101 -13.27 9.61 2.09
N THR A 102 -12.30 9.47 2.97
CA THR A 102 -10.90 9.33 2.53
C THR A 102 -10.73 8.03 1.75
N PHE A 103 -11.31 6.95 2.25
CA PHE A 103 -11.24 5.67 1.57
C PHE A 103 -11.84 5.76 0.16
N ASN A 104 -13.03 6.34 0.06
CA ASN A 104 -13.70 6.44 -1.23
C ASN A 104 -12.87 7.26 -2.22
N ARG A 105 -12.33 8.38 -1.76
CA ARG A 105 -11.54 9.26 -2.62
C ARG A 105 -10.27 8.56 -3.11
N ILE A 106 -9.56 7.93 -2.19
CA ILE A 106 -8.30 7.27 -2.53
C ILE A 106 -8.55 6.06 -3.42
N PHE A 107 -9.58 5.27 -3.09
CA PHE A 107 -9.87 4.09 -3.88
C PHE A 107 -10.23 4.47 -5.32
N LYS A 108 -11.08 5.48 -5.47
CA LYS A 108 -11.48 5.90 -6.81
C LYS A 108 -10.28 6.43 -7.60
N SER A 109 -9.40 7.17 -6.95
CA SER A 109 -8.20 7.67 -7.61
C SER A 109 -7.28 6.52 -8.03
N SER A 110 -7.22 5.49 -7.23
CA SER A 110 -6.31 4.36 -7.49
C SER A 110 -6.88 3.36 -8.50
N LYS A 111 -8.19 3.12 -8.44
CA LYS A 111 -8.81 2.05 -9.22
C LYS A 111 -9.76 2.56 -10.32
N ASN A 112 -9.95 3.86 -10.41
CA ASN A 112 -10.83 4.47 -11.41
C ASN A 112 -12.29 4.07 -11.27
N CYS A 113 -12.67 3.55 -10.12
CA CYS A 113 -14.08 3.29 -9.80
C CYS A 113 -14.24 3.35 -8.30
N THR A 114 -15.47 3.57 -7.85
CA THR A 114 -15.72 3.64 -6.41
C THR A 114 -15.68 2.24 -5.82
N PRO A 115 -15.47 2.14 -4.50
CA PRO A 115 -15.55 0.82 -3.85
C PRO A 115 -16.87 0.10 -4.10
N SER A 116 -17.99 0.84 -4.11
CA SER A 116 -19.28 0.23 -4.38
C SER A 116 -19.36 -0.34 -5.79
N GLU A 117 -18.82 0.39 -6.76
CA GLU A 117 -18.78 -0.10 -8.13
C GLU A 117 -17.89 -1.33 -8.25
N TYR A 118 -16.75 -1.30 -7.59
CA TYR A 118 -15.83 -2.42 -7.59
C TYR A 118 -16.49 -3.67 -7.00
N LYS A 119 -17.19 -3.50 -5.88
CA LYS A 119 -17.87 -4.61 -5.23
C LYS A 119 -18.93 -5.21 -6.15
N LYS A 120 -19.66 -4.35 -6.84
CA LYS A 120 -20.68 -4.80 -7.74
C LYS A 120 -20.10 -5.58 -8.92
N LEU A 121 -19.01 -5.09 -9.49
CA LEU A 121 -18.39 -5.72 -10.63
C LEU A 121 -17.77 -7.07 -10.30
N ASN A 122 -17.33 -7.23 -9.06
CA ASN A 122 -16.58 -8.44 -8.68
C ASN A 122 -17.33 -9.38 -7.76
N ARG A 123 -18.64 -9.15 -7.57
CA ARG A 123 -19.37 -10.05 -6.68
C ARG A 123 -19.55 -11.40 -7.35
N PRO A 124 -19.63 -12.46 -6.58
CA PRO A 124 -19.82 -13.79 -7.14
C PRO A 124 -21.06 -13.84 -8.03
N GLY A 125 -20.91 -14.40 -9.21
CA GLY A 125 -22.00 -14.50 -10.16
C GLY A 125 -22.14 -13.32 -11.08
N SER A 126 -21.37 -12.28 -10.91
CA SER A 126 -21.41 -11.15 -11.82
C SER A 126 -20.81 -11.52 -13.15
N LYS A 127 -21.42 -11.02 -14.20
CA LYS A 127 -20.88 -11.28 -15.50
C LYS A 127 -19.82 -10.29 -15.81
N PRO A 128 -18.74 -10.76 -16.32
CA PRO A 128 -17.65 -9.89 -16.63
C PRO A 128 -17.83 -9.19 -17.94
N ASP A 129 -18.94 -9.07 -18.45
CA ASP A 129 -19.01 -8.60 -19.75
C ASP A 129 -18.95 -7.20 -19.85
N ALA A 130 -19.46 -6.54 -19.25
CA ALA A 130 -19.62 -5.28 -19.41
C ALA A 130 -18.57 -4.56 -19.84
N PRO A 131 -18.30 -4.57 -20.81
CA PRO A 131 -17.23 -3.82 -21.22
C PRO A 131 -17.66 -2.48 -21.03
N HIS A 132 -18.31 -2.10 -20.81
CA HIS A 132 -18.62 -0.96 -20.81
C HIS A 132 -18.24 -0.19 -19.83
N ARG A 133 -17.92 -0.35 -19.48
CA ARG A 133 -17.64 0.32 -18.76
C ARG A 133 -16.68 0.91 -18.83
N GLU A 134 -16.42 1.25 -19.10
CA GLU A 134 -15.56 1.67 -19.21
C GLU A 134 -15.37 2.50 -18.72
N SER A 135 -15.47 2.77 -18.37
CA SER A 135 -15.37 3.41 -17.93
C SER A 135 -15.22 3.78 -17.23
#